data_3ec2812bfdfc4ed99a7468eeca1b8fba
#
_entry.id   3ec2812bfdfc4ed99a7468eeca1b8fba
#
_cell.length_a   1.000
_cell.length_b   1.000
_cell.length_c   1.000
_cell.angle_alpha   90.00
_cell.angle_beta   90.00
_cell.angle_gamma   90.00
#
_symmetry.space_group_name_H-M   'P 1'
#
loop_
_entity.id
_entity.type
_entity.pdbx_description
1 polymer ?
#
loop_
_entity_poly.entity_id
_entity_poly.type
_entity_poly.pdbx_seq_one_letter_code
_entity_poly.pdbx_strand_id
1 'polypeptide(L)'
;MTEREIELLGMRKENINEYEGDDSYYYVLDLVNGLTFITECNTQVENNDWNVDVFNTEPTIRFTNFAEVQGLLNKLSKAIVSNG
;
A
#
# COMPACT_ATOMS: atom_id res chain seq x y z
N MET A 1 -6.47 -6.47 -6.13
CA MET A 1 -6.83 -7.00 -4.79
C MET A 1 -7.93 -6.15 -4.18
N THR A 2 -8.64 -6.68 -3.20
CA THR A 2 -9.73 -5.98 -2.54
C THR A 2 -9.22 -5.01 -1.47
N GLU A 3 -10.08 -4.08 -1.04
CA GLU A 3 -9.73 -3.16 0.04
C GLU A 3 -9.43 -3.91 1.34
N ARG A 4 -10.18 -4.99 1.61
CA ARG A 4 -9.92 -5.82 2.78
C ARG A 4 -8.51 -6.41 2.73
N GLU A 5 -8.07 -6.83 1.56
CA GLU A 5 -6.70 -7.34 1.41
C GLU A 5 -5.66 -6.28 1.66
N ILE A 6 -5.93 -5.04 1.25
CA ILE A 6 -5.06 -3.89 1.56
C ILE A 6 -4.95 -3.72 3.08
N GLU A 7 -6.07 -3.79 3.78
CA GLU A 7 -6.07 -3.71 5.26
C GLU A 7 -5.30 -4.86 5.89
N LEU A 8 -5.44 -6.07 5.34
CA LEU A 8 -4.74 -7.27 5.85
C LEU A 8 -3.21 -7.17 5.67
N LEU A 9 -2.75 -6.38 4.72
CA LEU A 9 -1.32 -6.13 4.54
C LEU A 9 -0.75 -5.23 5.63
N GLY A 10 -1.60 -4.63 6.46
CA GLY A 10 -1.17 -3.72 7.50
C GLY A 10 -1.01 -2.29 7.03
N MET A 11 -1.54 -1.97 5.87
CA MET A 11 -1.46 -0.60 5.34
C MET A 11 -2.38 0.34 6.12
N ARG A 12 -1.91 1.57 6.34
CA ARG A 12 -2.59 2.58 7.12
C ARG A 12 -3.46 3.45 6.21
N LYS A 13 -4.70 3.69 6.61
CA LYS A 13 -5.60 4.58 5.89
C LYS A 13 -5.24 6.04 6.19
N GLU A 14 -5.03 6.81 5.13
CA GLU A 14 -4.79 8.24 5.21
C GLU A 14 -5.92 8.99 4.52
N ASN A 15 -6.55 9.91 5.22
CA ASN A 15 -7.64 10.70 4.67
C ASN A 15 -7.09 11.94 3.95
N ILE A 16 -7.70 12.26 2.81
CA ILE A 16 -7.35 13.45 2.03
C ILE A 16 -8.42 14.51 2.31
N ASN A 17 -8.39 15.12 3.47
CA ASN A 17 -9.46 16.03 3.89
C ASN A 17 -9.13 17.47 3.50
N GLU A 18 -9.07 17.77 2.21
CA GLU A 18 -8.82 19.13 1.73
C GLU A 18 -10.07 20.00 1.84
N TYR A 19 -11.25 19.38 1.75
CA TYR A 19 -12.52 20.08 1.80
C TYR A 19 -13.45 19.39 2.77
N GLU A 20 -14.31 20.20 3.42
CA GLU A 20 -15.33 19.69 4.31
C GLU A 20 -16.26 18.75 3.55
N GLY A 21 -16.50 17.55 4.07
CA GLY A 21 -17.33 16.55 3.43
C GLY A 21 -16.61 15.65 2.44
N ASP A 22 -15.30 15.83 2.28
CA ASP A 22 -14.50 14.96 1.41
C ASP A 22 -14.13 13.69 2.15
N ASP A 23 -14.64 12.55 1.66
CA ASP A 23 -14.37 11.22 2.22
C ASP A 23 -13.27 10.47 1.47
N SER A 24 -12.48 11.17 0.68
CA SER A 24 -11.39 10.56 -0.07
C SER A 24 -10.28 10.07 0.85
N TYR A 25 -9.74 8.90 0.54
CA TYR A 25 -8.65 8.31 1.32
C TYR A 25 -7.80 7.40 0.43
N TYR A 26 -6.63 7.05 0.93
CA TYR A 26 -5.73 6.08 0.32
C TYR A 26 -5.03 5.32 1.44
N TYR A 27 -4.26 4.29 1.08
CA TYR A 27 -3.51 3.50 2.04
C TYR A 27 -2.02 3.67 1.81
N VAL A 28 -1.25 3.62 2.89
CA VAL A 28 0.20 3.79 2.85
C VAL A 28 0.85 2.86 3.87
N LEU A 29 2.05 2.39 3.55
CA LEU A 29 2.84 1.57 4.47
C LEU A 29 4.31 1.93 4.30
N ASP A 30 4.91 2.48 5.34
CA ASP A 30 6.33 2.78 5.35
C ASP A 30 7.12 1.52 5.67
N LEU A 31 8.09 1.23 4.83
CA LEU A 31 8.97 0.07 4.98
C LEU A 31 10.36 0.55 5.40
N VAL A 32 11.30 -0.40 5.47
CA VAL A 32 12.68 -0.08 5.82
C VAL A 32 13.38 0.69 4.68
N ASN A 33 14.42 1.45 5.03
CA ASN A 33 15.27 2.17 4.07
C ASN A 33 14.54 3.18 3.21
N GLY A 34 13.49 3.79 3.76
CA GLY A 34 12.74 4.83 3.06
C GLY A 34 11.82 4.33 1.95
N LEU A 35 11.66 3.02 1.85
CA LEU A 35 10.74 2.42 0.88
C LEU A 35 9.32 2.55 1.40
N THR A 36 8.39 2.99 0.55
CA THR A 36 7.00 3.21 0.93
C THR A 36 6.07 2.57 -0.10
N PHE A 37 5.08 1.82 0.36
CA PHE A 37 3.98 1.33 -0.45
C PHE A 37 2.81 2.30 -0.34
N ILE A 38 2.15 2.56 -1.46
CA ILE A 38 1.03 3.49 -1.52
C ILE A 38 -0.03 2.94 -2.49
N THR A 39 -1.29 3.21 -2.21
CA THR A 39 -2.37 2.87 -3.13
C THR A 39 -2.92 4.12 -3.82
N GLU A 40 -3.73 3.91 -4.84
CA GLU A 40 -4.51 4.98 -5.42
C GLU A 40 -5.57 5.46 -4.42
N CYS A 41 -6.09 6.67 -4.67
CA CYS A 41 -7.22 7.19 -3.91
C CYS A 41 -8.46 6.31 -4.14
N ASN A 42 -9.29 6.13 -3.11
CA ASN A 42 -10.49 5.31 -3.21
C ASN A 42 -11.43 5.75 -4.35
N THR A 43 -11.40 7.02 -4.71
CA THR A 43 -12.22 7.56 -5.81
C THR A 43 -11.74 7.09 -7.18
N GLN A 44 -10.50 6.64 -7.29
CA GLN A 44 -9.92 6.15 -8.54
C GLN A 44 -10.00 4.63 -8.67
N VAL A 45 -10.37 3.95 -7.61
CA VAL A 45 -10.49 2.49 -7.58
C VAL A 45 -11.83 2.08 -8.17
N GLU A 46 -11.80 1.17 -9.16
CA GLU A 46 -13.01 0.65 -9.79
C GLU A 46 -13.21 -0.81 -9.38
N ASN A 47 -14.46 -1.18 -9.12
CA ASN A 47 -14.83 -2.58 -8.83
C ASN A 47 -14.06 -3.19 -7.66
N ASN A 48 -13.69 -2.37 -6.66
CA ASN A 48 -12.93 -2.82 -5.49
C ASN A 48 -11.59 -3.48 -5.90
N ASP A 49 -11.02 -3.03 -7.00
CA ASP A 49 -9.76 -3.57 -7.52
C ASP A 49 -8.60 -2.63 -7.19
N TRP A 50 -8.04 -2.84 -6.01
CA TRP A 50 -6.96 -2.04 -5.46
C TRP A 50 -5.59 -2.54 -5.90
N ASN A 51 -4.66 -1.62 -6.08
CA ASN A 51 -3.28 -1.93 -6.43
C ASN A 51 -2.33 -1.23 -5.46
N VAL A 52 -1.16 -1.83 -5.26
CA VAL A 52 -0.12 -1.26 -4.40
C VAL A 52 1.04 -0.84 -5.28
N ASP A 53 1.42 0.42 -5.18
CA ASP A 53 2.56 0.97 -5.90
C ASP A 53 3.72 1.21 -4.95
N VAL A 54 4.94 1.07 -5.45
CA VAL A 54 6.12 1.51 -4.71
C VAL A 54 6.28 3.01 -4.98
N PHE A 55 6.19 3.81 -3.91
CA PHE A 55 6.22 5.26 -4.02
C PHE A 55 7.58 5.75 -4.52
N ASN A 56 7.53 6.72 -5.42
CA ASN A 56 8.73 7.42 -5.92
C ASN A 56 9.70 6.50 -6.68
N THR A 57 9.18 5.55 -7.44
CA THR A 57 9.99 4.74 -8.36
C THR A 57 9.72 5.16 -9.79
N GLU A 58 10.73 4.98 -10.65
CA GLU A 58 10.59 5.29 -12.07
C GLU A 58 11.29 4.21 -12.90
N PRO A 59 10.54 3.44 -13.70
CA PRO A 59 9.08 3.47 -13.80
C PRO A 59 8.39 2.99 -12.53
N THR A 60 7.11 3.31 -12.39
CA THR A 60 6.31 2.91 -11.24
C THR A 60 6.24 1.38 -11.15
N ILE A 61 6.55 0.84 -9.98
CA ILE A 61 6.42 -0.57 -9.69
C ILE A 61 5.05 -0.79 -9.05
N ARG A 62 4.21 -1.60 -9.68
CA ARG A 62 2.84 -1.84 -9.24
C ARG A 62 2.60 -3.32 -8.98
N PHE A 63 1.99 -3.62 -7.84
CA PHE A 63 1.56 -4.95 -7.48
C PHE A 63 0.05 -5.03 -7.53
N THR A 64 -0.47 -6.04 -8.21
CA THR A 64 -1.91 -6.27 -8.33
C THR A 64 -2.39 -7.48 -7.55
N ASN A 65 -1.46 -8.28 -7.04
CA ASN A 65 -1.74 -9.55 -6.38
C ASN A 65 -1.36 -9.50 -4.90
N PHE A 66 -2.32 -9.81 -4.03
CA PHE A 66 -2.13 -9.80 -2.59
C PHE A 66 -0.97 -10.69 -2.14
N ALA A 67 -0.90 -11.90 -2.70
CA ALA A 67 0.14 -12.87 -2.31
C ALA A 67 1.54 -12.37 -2.61
N GLU A 68 1.72 -11.65 -3.72
CA GLU A 68 3.02 -11.08 -4.07
C GLU A 68 3.47 -10.03 -3.05
N VAL A 69 2.57 -9.14 -2.66
CA VAL A 69 2.88 -8.09 -1.68
C VAL A 69 3.15 -8.72 -0.32
N GLN A 70 2.29 -9.66 0.10
CA GLN A 70 2.46 -10.34 1.37
C GLN A 70 3.79 -11.09 1.43
N GLY A 71 4.16 -11.79 0.35
CA GLY A 71 5.43 -12.50 0.26
C GLY A 71 6.61 -11.57 0.39
N LEU A 72 6.55 -10.41 -0.27
CA LEU A 72 7.60 -9.41 -0.19
C LEU A 72 7.73 -8.84 1.23
N LEU A 73 6.60 -8.52 1.87
CA LEU A 73 6.60 -8.02 3.24
C LEU A 73 7.19 -9.04 4.21
N ASN A 74 6.88 -10.32 4.03
CA ASN A 74 7.43 -11.39 4.85
C ASN A 74 8.95 -11.49 4.70
N LYS A 75 9.45 -11.36 3.49
CA LYS A 75 10.89 -11.39 3.22
C LYS A 75 11.61 -10.20 3.87
N LEU A 76 11.01 -9.01 3.77
CA LEU A 76 11.58 -7.82 4.38
C LEU A 76 11.59 -7.93 5.90
N SER A 77 10.53 -8.47 6.47
CA SER A 77 10.44 -8.70 7.92
C SER A 77 11.52 -9.67 8.40
N LYS A 78 11.74 -10.75 7.67
CA LYS A 78 12.79 -11.72 8.00
C LYS A 78 14.18 -11.12 7.90
N ALA A 79 14.41 -10.28 6.89
CA ALA A 79 15.71 -9.61 6.73
C ALA A 79 15.98 -8.68 7.92
N ILE A 80 14.98 -8.00 8.44
CA ILE A 80 15.10 -7.14 9.62
C ILE A 80 15.45 -7.99 10.84
N VAL A 81 14.73 -9.09 11.04
CA VAL A 81 14.93 -9.97 12.19
C VAL A 81 16.30 -10.64 12.16
N SER A 82 16.76 -11.06 10.97
CA SER A 82 18.04 -11.74 10.85
C SER A 82 19.23 -10.82 11.09
N ASN A 83 19.04 -9.51 11.01
CA ASN A 83 20.09 -8.53 11.27
C ASN A 83 20.06 -7.96 12.69
N GLY A 84 19.06 -8.38 13.45
CA GLY A 84 18.89 -7.90 14.83
C GLY A 84 19.54 -8.82 15.87
#